data_1c37a147d571674eddfbbffa434c4a1d
#
_entry.id   1c37a147d571674eddfbbffa434c4a1d
#
_cell.length_a   1.000
_cell.length_b   1.000
_cell.length_c   1.000
_cell.angle_alpha   90.00
_cell.angle_beta   90.00
_cell.angle_gamma   90.00
#
_symmetry.space_group_name_H-M   'P 1'
#
loop_
_entity.id
_entity.type
_entity.pdbx_description
1 polymer ?
#
loop_
_entity_poly.entity_id
_entity_poly.type
_entity_poly.pdbx_seq_one_letter_code
_entity_poly.pdbx_strand_id
1 'polypeptide(L)'
;MFNTAISTKGVPKYLSSDNDPLFLYHRWQANLRILDVDEIKTVPYTPLSHPFVERLIGTIRREYLDHTFFWNTQDLERKLDTFIQYYNQYRVHQSLDGDAPDEVSCDHQPLHAKLGNYSSVSHCNGLFQTPIAA
;
A
#
# COMPACT_ATOMS: atom_id res chain seq x y z
N MET A 1 -2.93 -7.79 -12.44
CA MET A 1 -2.97 -6.81 -11.32
C MET A 1 -4.37 -6.36 -10.93
N PHE A 2 -5.16 -5.66 -11.77
CA PHE A 2 -6.50 -5.21 -11.39
C PHE A 2 -7.40 -6.38 -10.94
N ASN A 3 -7.50 -7.45 -11.74
CA ASN A 3 -8.29 -8.64 -11.40
C ASN A 3 -7.87 -9.30 -10.09
N THR A 4 -6.59 -9.32 -9.78
CA THR A 4 -6.07 -9.85 -8.51
C THR A 4 -6.49 -8.99 -7.33
N ALA A 5 -6.44 -7.66 -7.49
CA ALA A 5 -6.86 -6.73 -6.45
C ALA A 5 -8.35 -6.87 -6.12
N ILE A 6 -9.22 -6.95 -7.13
CA ILE A 6 -10.68 -7.08 -6.93
C ILE A 6 -11.09 -8.46 -6.39
N SER A 7 -10.33 -9.53 -6.69
CA SER A 7 -10.63 -10.87 -6.17
C SER A 7 -10.40 -10.98 -4.66
N THR A 8 -9.48 -10.19 -4.10
CA THR A 8 -9.13 -10.24 -2.67
C THR A 8 -9.80 -9.16 -1.83
N LYS A 9 -10.04 -7.98 -2.40
CA LYS A 9 -10.55 -6.81 -1.68
C LYS A 9 -12.00 -6.42 -2.07
N GLY A 10 -12.57 -7.12 -3.04
CA GLY A 10 -13.88 -6.77 -3.61
C GLY A 10 -13.80 -5.73 -4.72
N VAL A 11 -14.91 -5.57 -5.44
CA VAL A 11 -15.02 -4.64 -6.57
C VAL A 11 -15.29 -3.24 -6.02
N PRO A 12 -14.46 -2.22 -6.34
CA PRO A 12 -14.72 -0.85 -5.92
C PRO A 12 -15.89 -0.26 -6.70
N LYS A 13 -16.68 0.61 -6.08
CA LYS A 13 -17.72 1.36 -6.78
C LYS A 13 -17.13 2.43 -7.70
N TYR A 14 -16.07 3.10 -7.24
CA TYR A 14 -15.40 4.18 -7.98
C TYR A 14 -13.94 3.86 -8.20
N LEU A 15 -13.43 4.13 -9.39
CA LEU A 15 -12.02 3.99 -9.74
C LEU A 15 -11.53 5.29 -10.38
N SER A 16 -10.57 5.93 -9.75
CA SER A 16 -9.91 7.10 -10.35
C SER A 16 -8.78 6.67 -11.26
N SER A 17 -8.77 7.19 -12.49
CA SER A 17 -7.72 6.96 -13.47
C SER A 17 -7.23 8.30 -14.06
N ASP A 18 -5.98 8.31 -14.53
CA ASP A 18 -5.45 9.43 -15.29
C ASP A 18 -5.92 9.40 -16.76
N ASN A 19 -5.41 10.33 -17.56
CA ASN A 19 -5.73 10.42 -18.98
C ASN A 19 -4.78 9.59 -19.86
N ASP A 20 -4.11 8.58 -19.33
CA ASP A 20 -3.26 7.70 -20.11
C ASP A 20 -4.08 6.97 -21.18
N PRO A 21 -3.60 6.88 -22.42
CA PRO A 21 -4.28 6.15 -23.51
C PRO A 21 -4.64 4.71 -23.19
N LEU A 22 -3.94 4.05 -22.26
CA LEU A 22 -4.26 2.70 -21.80
C LEU A 22 -5.65 2.61 -21.16
N PHE A 23 -6.08 3.65 -20.44
CA PHE A 23 -7.42 3.71 -19.85
C PHE A 23 -8.52 4.15 -20.81
N LEU A 24 -8.17 4.52 -22.04
CA LEU A 24 -9.12 4.77 -23.13
C LEU A 24 -9.41 3.51 -23.95
N TYR A 25 -8.67 2.42 -23.71
CA TYR A 25 -8.79 1.20 -24.48
C TYR A 25 -10.16 0.53 -24.24
N HIS A 26 -10.83 0.17 -25.33
CA HIS A 26 -12.21 -0.31 -25.29
C HIS A 26 -12.44 -1.54 -24.41
N ARG A 27 -11.44 -2.45 -24.29
CA ARG A 27 -11.52 -3.62 -23.39
C ARG A 27 -11.47 -3.20 -21.93
N TRP A 28 -10.67 -2.18 -21.59
CA TRP A 28 -10.64 -1.63 -20.24
C TRP A 28 -12.02 -1.06 -19.86
N GLN A 29 -12.56 -0.21 -20.71
CA GLN A 29 -13.89 0.40 -20.53
C GLN A 29 -15.01 -0.65 -20.45
N ALA A 30 -14.94 -1.72 -21.27
CA ALA A 30 -15.90 -2.82 -21.22
C ALA A 30 -15.81 -3.59 -19.89
N ASN A 31 -14.62 -3.86 -19.38
CA ASN A 31 -14.43 -4.52 -18.10
C ASN A 31 -15.01 -3.71 -16.94
N LEU A 32 -14.78 -2.41 -16.89
CA LEU A 32 -15.35 -1.54 -15.86
C LEU A 32 -16.88 -1.56 -15.88
N ARG A 33 -17.49 -1.52 -17.08
CA ARG A 33 -18.96 -1.62 -17.24
C ARG A 33 -19.51 -2.97 -16.77
N ILE A 34 -18.83 -4.08 -17.09
CA ILE A 34 -19.26 -5.43 -16.65
C ILE A 34 -19.19 -5.54 -15.12
N LEU A 35 -18.21 -4.88 -14.48
CA LEU A 35 -18.01 -4.89 -13.05
C LEU A 35 -18.83 -3.81 -12.31
N ASP A 36 -19.60 -3.01 -13.02
CA ASP A 36 -20.36 -1.88 -12.47
C ASP A 36 -19.48 -0.88 -11.69
N VAL A 37 -18.30 -0.59 -12.25
CA VAL A 37 -17.32 0.35 -11.68
C VAL A 37 -17.39 1.67 -12.41
N ASP A 38 -17.68 2.75 -11.68
CA ASP A 38 -17.68 4.12 -12.19
C ASP A 38 -16.24 4.65 -12.28
N GLU A 39 -15.77 4.94 -13.49
CA GLU A 39 -14.47 5.56 -13.71
C GLU A 39 -14.51 7.07 -13.54
N ILE A 40 -13.72 7.61 -12.62
CA ILE A 40 -13.54 9.05 -12.42
C ILE A 40 -12.23 9.47 -13.08
N LYS A 41 -12.32 10.20 -14.21
CA LYS A 41 -11.16 10.76 -14.88
C LYS A 41 -10.61 11.95 -14.12
N THR A 42 -9.28 12.00 -13.98
CA THR A 42 -8.61 13.17 -13.44
C THR A 42 -8.63 14.33 -14.42
N VAL A 43 -8.53 15.55 -13.88
CA VAL A 43 -8.48 16.76 -14.72
C VAL A 43 -7.16 16.76 -15.51
N PRO A 44 -7.22 16.90 -16.86
CA PRO A 44 -6.01 16.93 -17.68
C PRO A 44 -5.06 18.05 -17.24
N TYR A 45 -3.77 17.80 -17.33
CA TYR A 45 -2.70 18.76 -17.04
C TYR A 45 -2.68 19.29 -15.60
N THR A 46 -3.34 18.63 -14.65
CA THR A 46 -3.29 19.02 -13.24
C THR A 46 -2.32 18.10 -12.49
N PRO A 47 -1.14 18.61 -12.03
CA PRO A 47 -0.13 17.78 -11.36
C PRO A 47 -0.58 17.15 -10.05
N LEU A 48 -1.67 17.63 -9.48
CA LEU A 48 -2.19 17.22 -8.16
C LEU A 48 -3.28 16.14 -8.21
N SER A 49 -3.46 15.47 -9.35
CA SER A 49 -4.61 14.57 -9.53
C SER A 49 -4.58 13.31 -8.67
N HIS A 50 -3.39 12.82 -8.26
CA HIS A 50 -3.23 11.63 -7.41
C HIS A 50 -2.18 11.80 -6.29
N PRO A 51 -2.29 12.83 -5.43
CA PRO A 51 -1.24 13.13 -4.46
C PRO A 51 -1.01 12.00 -3.44
N PHE A 52 -2.06 11.22 -3.14
CA PHE A 52 -1.94 10.08 -2.22
C PHE A 52 -1.17 8.92 -2.84
N VAL A 53 -1.46 8.59 -4.10
CA VAL A 53 -0.77 7.52 -4.83
C VAL A 53 0.69 7.90 -5.08
N GLU A 54 0.96 9.13 -5.49
CA GLU A 54 2.32 9.64 -5.69
C GLU A 54 3.13 9.61 -4.38
N ARG A 55 2.52 10.02 -3.27
CA ARG A 55 3.14 9.94 -1.94
C ARG A 55 3.43 8.51 -1.55
N LEU A 56 2.49 7.58 -1.75
CA LEU A 56 2.68 6.17 -1.45
C LEU A 56 3.80 5.55 -2.29
N ILE A 57 3.81 5.79 -3.60
CA ILE A 57 4.87 5.35 -4.50
C ILE A 57 6.23 5.93 -4.06
N GLY A 58 6.27 7.22 -3.72
CA GLY A 58 7.47 7.87 -3.21
C GLY A 58 7.97 7.27 -1.89
N THR A 59 7.07 6.88 -1.02
CA THR A 59 7.40 6.19 0.25
C THR A 59 7.98 4.81 -0.01
N ILE A 60 7.30 3.98 -0.81
CA ILE A 60 7.78 2.63 -1.18
C ILE A 60 9.17 2.71 -1.81
N ARG A 61 9.38 3.68 -2.69
CA ARG A 61 10.65 3.88 -3.37
C ARG A 61 11.76 4.21 -2.38
N ARG A 62 11.60 5.28 -1.60
CA ARG A 62 12.62 5.78 -0.66
C ARG A 62 12.89 4.82 0.49
N GLU A 63 11.86 4.21 1.05
CA GLU A 63 12.01 3.37 2.24
C GLU A 63 12.43 1.94 1.89
N TYR A 64 12.07 1.43 0.72
CA TYR A 64 12.29 0.03 0.40
C TYR A 64 13.04 -0.22 -0.90
N LEU A 65 12.56 0.28 -2.04
CA LEU A 65 13.14 -0.10 -3.33
C LEU A 65 14.58 0.41 -3.53
N ASP A 66 14.88 1.61 -3.01
CA ASP A 66 16.23 2.19 -3.09
C ASP A 66 17.26 1.43 -2.22
N HIS A 67 16.79 0.56 -1.31
CA HIS A 67 17.61 -0.25 -0.40
C HIS A 67 17.57 -1.76 -0.72
N THR A 68 16.85 -2.16 -1.77
CA THR A 68 16.60 -3.57 -2.07
C THR A 68 16.88 -3.88 -3.52
N PHE A 69 17.76 -4.88 -3.77
CA PHE A 69 17.96 -5.40 -5.11
C PHE A 69 16.91 -6.45 -5.45
N PHE A 70 16.48 -6.48 -6.71
CA PHE A 70 15.59 -7.51 -7.24
C PHE A 70 16.09 -7.96 -8.61
N TRP A 71 15.99 -9.27 -8.89
CA TRP A 71 16.55 -9.90 -10.09
C TRP A 71 15.53 -10.03 -11.22
N ASN A 72 14.25 -10.17 -10.88
CA ASN A 72 13.17 -10.33 -11.83
C ASN A 72 11.84 -9.84 -11.22
N THR A 73 10.79 -9.85 -12.03
CA THR A 73 9.46 -9.39 -11.63
C THR A 73 8.89 -10.18 -10.44
N GLN A 74 9.08 -11.49 -10.42
CA GLN A 74 8.57 -12.35 -9.34
C GLN A 74 9.29 -12.06 -8.00
N ASP A 75 10.59 -11.82 -8.05
CA ASP A 75 11.36 -11.42 -6.87
C ASP A 75 10.92 -10.05 -6.36
N LEU A 76 10.65 -9.10 -7.27
CA LEU A 76 10.11 -7.79 -6.92
C LEU A 76 8.72 -7.91 -6.29
N GLU A 77 7.81 -8.68 -6.87
CA GLU A 77 6.46 -8.91 -6.33
C GLU A 77 6.53 -9.48 -4.92
N ARG A 78 7.30 -10.53 -4.70
CA ARG A 78 7.47 -11.14 -3.37
C ARG A 78 8.00 -10.14 -2.33
N LYS A 79 8.98 -9.32 -2.72
CA LYS A 79 9.55 -8.29 -1.85
C LYS A 79 8.57 -7.18 -1.53
N LEU A 80 7.80 -6.75 -2.53
CA LEU A 80 6.72 -5.78 -2.32
C LEU A 80 5.62 -6.32 -1.40
N ASP A 81 5.24 -7.59 -1.54
CA ASP A 81 4.28 -8.23 -0.63
C ASP A 81 4.78 -8.22 0.83
N THR A 82 6.06 -8.51 1.03
CA THR A 82 6.68 -8.44 2.36
C THR A 82 6.68 -7.01 2.91
N PHE A 83 6.95 -6.02 2.06
CA PHE A 83 6.89 -4.62 2.46
C PHE A 83 5.45 -4.16 2.76
N ILE A 84 4.46 -4.61 2.01
CA ILE A 84 3.04 -4.31 2.26
C ILE A 84 2.61 -4.83 3.64
N GLN A 85 3.02 -6.04 4.00
CA GLN A 85 2.74 -6.58 5.34
C GLN A 85 3.37 -5.72 6.44
N TYR A 86 4.66 -5.38 6.31
CA TYR A 86 5.33 -4.49 7.25
C TYR A 86 4.63 -3.12 7.33
N TYR A 87 4.30 -2.52 6.18
CA TYR A 87 3.68 -1.20 6.09
C TYR A 87 2.32 -1.14 6.79
N ASN A 88 1.50 -2.17 6.63
CA ASN A 88 0.15 -2.19 7.20
C ASN A 88 0.12 -2.62 8.68
N GLN A 89 1.01 -3.52 9.09
CA GLN A 89 0.93 -4.13 10.43
C GLN A 89 1.88 -3.52 11.46
N TYR A 90 2.98 -2.91 11.01
CA TYR A 90 4.05 -2.50 11.93
C TYR A 90 4.55 -1.07 11.71
N ARG A 91 4.37 -0.51 10.53
CA ARG A 91 4.86 0.83 10.24
C ARG A 91 3.95 1.87 10.89
N VAL A 92 4.47 2.59 11.86
CA VAL A 92 3.76 3.68 12.53
C VAL A 92 3.61 4.90 11.61
N HIS A 93 2.45 5.54 11.67
CA HIS A 93 2.12 6.70 10.88
C HIS A 93 1.76 7.89 11.77
N GLN A 94 2.43 9.02 11.57
CA GLN A 94 2.13 10.23 12.33
C GLN A 94 0.70 10.74 12.12
N SER A 95 0.13 10.51 10.92
CA SER A 95 -1.26 10.87 10.61
C SER A 95 -2.31 9.95 11.24
N LEU A 96 -1.87 8.84 11.84
CA LEU A 96 -2.70 7.87 12.56
C LEU A 96 -2.33 7.85 14.05
N ASP A 97 -1.86 8.97 14.58
CA ASP A 97 -1.47 9.13 15.99
C ASP A 97 -0.40 8.14 16.49
N GLY A 98 0.39 7.58 15.56
CA GLY A 98 1.43 6.61 15.83
C GLY A 98 1.02 5.14 15.63
N ASP A 99 -0.19 4.88 15.17
CA ASP A 99 -0.66 3.54 14.89
C ASP A 99 -0.26 3.07 13.49
N ALA A 100 -0.21 1.74 13.29
CA ALA A 100 -0.14 1.14 11.98
C ALA A 100 -1.53 1.10 11.32
N PRO A 101 -1.65 1.09 9.97
CA PRO A 101 -2.93 1.08 9.27
C PRO A 101 -3.91 -0.02 9.73
N ASP A 102 -3.41 -1.22 10.02
CA ASP A 102 -4.25 -2.34 10.46
C ASP A 102 -4.70 -2.16 11.93
N GLU A 103 -3.96 -1.40 12.75
CA GLU A 103 -4.29 -1.14 14.15
C GLU A 103 -5.46 -0.16 14.30
N VAL A 104 -5.59 0.79 13.39
CA VAL A 104 -6.71 1.77 13.41
C VAL A 104 -8.09 1.10 13.36
N SER A 105 -8.16 -0.10 12.81
CA SER A 105 -9.39 -0.90 12.72
C SER A 105 -9.69 -1.70 13.98
N CYS A 106 -8.76 -1.76 14.92
CA CYS A 106 -8.85 -2.52 16.16
C CYS A 106 -8.94 -1.58 17.36
N ASP A 107 -9.83 -1.90 18.31
CA ASP A 107 -9.94 -1.15 19.57
C ASP A 107 -8.74 -1.52 20.47
N HIS A 108 -7.57 -0.95 20.17
CA HIS A 108 -6.33 -1.27 20.86
C HIS A 108 -6.17 -0.41 22.12
N GLN A 109 -6.13 -1.09 23.27
CA GLN A 109 -5.59 -0.45 24.48
C GLN A 109 -4.05 -0.47 24.38
N PRO A 110 -3.39 0.69 24.57
CA PRO A 110 -1.93 0.74 24.54
C PRO A 110 -1.35 -0.12 25.64
N LEU A 111 -0.61 -1.16 25.26
CA LEU A 111 0.13 -2.01 26.19
C LEU A 111 1.38 -1.25 26.65
N HIS A 112 1.38 -0.75 27.87
CA HIS A 112 2.56 -0.17 28.49
C HIS A 112 3.43 -1.27 29.08
N ALA A 113 4.53 -1.61 28.41
CA ALA A 113 5.52 -2.55 28.93
C ALA A 113 6.76 -1.79 29.46
N LYS A 114 7.46 -2.37 30.45
CA LYS A 114 8.75 -1.84 30.90
C LYS A 114 9.81 -2.04 29.82
N LEU A 115 10.78 -1.14 29.72
CA LEU A 115 11.79 -1.12 28.65
C LEU A 115 12.53 -2.47 28.47
N GLY A 116 12.69 -3.24 29.52
CA GLY A 116 13.31 -4.57 29.48
C GLY A 116 12.43 -5.71 28.94
N ASN A 117 11.17 -5.43 28.69
CA ASN A 117 10.19 -6.41 28.20
C ASN A 117 9.87 -6.24 26.72
N TYR A 118 10.73 -5.55 25.96
CA TYR A 118 10.60 -5.43 24.53
C TYR A 118 11.54 -6.40 23.82
N SER A 119 11.02 -7.11 22.84
CA SER A 119 11.79 -7.85 21.85
C SER A 119 11.75 -7.11 20.50
N SER A 120 12.78 -7.31 19.68
CA SER A 120 12.85 -6.69 18.37
C SER A 120 12.44 -7.70 17.30
N VAL A 121 11.46 -7.36 16.48
CA VAL A 121 11.06 -8.14 15.32
C VAL A 121 11.63 -7.52 14.05
N SER A 122 12.26 -8.36 13.24
CA SER A 122 12.91 -7.96 11.98
C SER A 122 11.98 -8.16 10.81
N HIS A 123 11.88 -7.15 9.93
CA HIS A 123 11.05 -7.17 8.73
C HIS A 123 11.87 -6.89 7.48
N CYS A 124 11.38 -7.30 6.32
CA CYS A 124 11.99 -7.02 5.01
C CYS A 124 13.47 -7.45 4.94
N ASN A 125 13.78 -8.68 5.37
CA ASN A 125 15.15 -9.23 5.44
C ASN A 125 16.12 -8.40 6.32
N GLY A 126 15.62 -7.84 7.41
CA GLY A 126 16.44 -7.09 8.37
C GLY A 126 16.54 -5.59 8.07
N LEU A 127 15.87 -5.10 7.04
CA LEU A 127 15.88 -3.67 6.71
C LEU A 127 15.17 -2.83 7.78
N PHE A 128 14.09 -3.37 8.37
CA PHE A 128 13.34 -2.72 9.43
C PHE A 128 13.32 -3.57 10.68
N GLN A 129 13.30 -2.91 11.84
CA GLN A 129 13.15 -3.55 13.14
C GLN A 129 12.11 -2.78 13.94
N THR A 130 11.13 -3.51 14.50
CA THR A 130 10.10 -2.93 15.35
C THR A 130 10.16 -3.57 16.74
N PRO A 131 10.12 -2.76 17.81
CA PRO A 131 9.99 -3.28 19.16
C PRO A 131 8.55 -3.78 19.36
N ILE A 132 8.41 -4.97 19.94
CA ILE A 132 7.14 -5.50 20.41
C ILE A 132 7.24 -5.81 21.89
N ALA A 133 6.16 -5.56 22.65
CA ALA A 133 6.07 -5.97 24.04
C ALA A 133 6.06 -7.50 24.13
N ALA A 134 6.94 -8.06 24.95
CA ALA A 134 7.09 -9.51 25.16
C ALA A 134 6.28 -9.95 26.39
#